data_e9d8b0c4ad2469085e9c75ae2ff088ee
#
_entry.id   e9d8b0c4ad2469085e9c75ae2ff088ee
#
_cell.length_a   1.000
_cell.length_b   1.000
_cell.length_c   1.000
_cell.angle_alpha   90.00
_cell.angle_beta   90.00
_cell.angle_gamma   90.00
#
_symmetry.space_group_name_H-M   'P 1'
#
loop_
_entity.id
_entity.type
_entity.pdbx_description
1 polymer ?
#
loop_
_entity_poly.entity_id
_entity_poly.type
_entity_poly.pdbx_seq_one_letter_code
_entity_poly.pdbx_strand_id
1 'polypeptide(L)'
;VSGKENQDQAGGSIDRSTGKAGFRPQGGGLMTTRRSFLQGAAATGIVFCSCGMESAARAQPKPPRLPVKVGGKHVLTVDVHSHCYFHEALNLMGDTADKVLPPVKGVPEHFIVIEQRLREMDAMAIDMEILSINPFWYGKDRDTAAAIVRVQNDKLAELCASRPERFGAFASLALQFPDLAVQQLETAVKKQGLRGAAIGASVLGQDFSDPKFHPVWAKAEELGAVLFVHPQSTPELAKRFKGNGWLSNTIGNPLDTTIALQHLIFEGTLDRFPGLKVLAAHGGGFLPSYAARGDHACFVSPQNCNPDIALKKKPSEYLNQLYFDAMVFTAEGLRHLVAQVGASQIMLGTDH
;
A
#
# COMPACT_ATOMS: atom_id res chain seq x y z
N VAL A 1 32.10 -53.27 20.75
CA VAL A 1 32.28 -53.19 22.18
C VAL A 1 31.08 -52.39 22.72
N SER A 2 29.99 -52.99 22.98
CA SER A 2 29.30 -53.66 24.07
C SER A 2 29.27 -52.86 25.40
N GLY A 3 28.06 -52.65 25.89
CA GLY A 3 27.75 -52.42 27.31
C GLY A 3 26.55 -51.48 27.49
N LYS A 4 25.35 -51.96 27.52
CA LYS A 4 24.41 -52.43 28.56
C LYS A 4 23.91 -51.33 29.51
N GLU A 5 22.60 -51.12 29.39
CA GLU A 5 21.55 -51.02 30.39
C GLU A 5 21.84 -50.52 31.79
N ASN A 6 21.03 -49.51 32.21
CA ASN A 6 20.25 -49.71 33.44
C ASN A 6 18.95 -48.88 33.42
N GLN A 7 17.84 -49.59 33.65
CA GLN A 7 16.52 -49.07 34.03
C GLN A 7 16.61 -48.70 35.52
N ASP A 8 15.94 -47.61 35.88
CA ASP A 8 15.26 -47.56 37.16
C ASP A 8 13.98 -46.74 37.08
N GLN A 9 12.92 -47.38 37.48
CA GLN A 9 11.56 -46.88 37.63
C GLN A 9 11.47 -46.04 38.91
N ALA A 10 10.80 -44.91 38.86
CA ALA A 10 10.09 -44.39 40.02
C ALA A 10 8.82 -43.71 39.56
N GLY A 11 7.70 -44.34 39.80
CA GLY A 11 6.35 -43.80 39.63
C GLY A 11 6.08 -42.73 40.69
N GLY A 12 5.45 -41.65 40.24
CA GLY A 12 4.92 -40.61 41.11
C GLY A 12 3.56 -40.16 40.50
N SER A 13 2.48 -40.68 41.07
CA SER A 13 1.11 -40.23 40.82
C SER A 13 0.97 -38.80 41.26
N ILE A 14 0.53 -37.91 40.35
CA ILE A 14 0.11 -36.58 40.72
C ILE A 14 -1.42 -36.55 40.81
N ASP A 15 -1.83 -36.35 42.04
CA ASP A 15 -3.20 -36.10 42.50
C ASP A 15 -3.76 -34.82 41.85
N ARG A 16 -4.98 -34.94 41.30
CA ARG A 16 -5.79 -33.84 40.85
C ARG A 16 -6.66 -33.34 41.99
N SER A 17 -6.21 -32.30 42.70
CA SER A 17 -7.13 -31.57 43.57
C SER A 17 -6.85 -30.05 43.50
N THR A 18 -7.79 -29.37 42.92
CA THR A 18 -8.30 -28.02 43.21
C THR A 18 -7.35 -26.98 43.87
N GLY A 19 -6.97 -26.00 43.08
CA GLY A 19 -6.41 -24.75 43.55
C GLY A 19 -6.82 -23.57 42.68
N LYS A 20 -8.03 -23.04 42.87
CA LYS A 20 -8.45 -21.74 42.34
C LYS A 20 -7.66 -20.66 43.10
N ALA A 21 -6.60 -20.14 42.56
CA ALA A 21 -5.99 -18.89 43.00
C ALA A 21 -6.73 -17.72 42.33
N GLY A 22 -7.60 -17.07 43.08
CA GLY A 22 -8.26 -15.83 42.67
C GLY A 22 -7.28 -14.67 42.63
N PHE A 23 -7.05 -14.14 41.45
CA PHE A 23 -6.39 -12.86 41.23
C PHE A 23 -7.44 -11.77 41.42
N ARG A 24 -7.35 -10.96 42.50
CA ARG A 24 -8.11 -9.73 42.67
C ARG A 24 -7.32 -8.59 42.05
N PRO A 25 -7.82 -7.88 41.03
CA PRO A 25 -7.26 -6.58 40.66
C PRO A 25 -7.84 -5.51 41.60
N GLN A 26 -7.00 -4.83 42.33
CA GLN A 26 -7.30 -3.51 42.90
C GLN A 26 -7.03 -2.47 41.82
N GLY A 27 -8.02 -1.68 41.49
CA GLY A 27 -7.90 -0.55 40.58
C GLY A 27 -9.26 -0.22 39.97
N GLY A 28 -9.98 0.74 40.55
CA GLY A 28 -11.28 1.21 40.07
C GLY A 28 -11.15 1.90 38.71
N GLY A 29 -11.34 1.15 37.64
CA GLY A 29 -11.63 1.70 36.32
C GLY A 29 -13.12 1.63 36.07
N LEU A 30 -13.77 2.76 35.80
CA LEU A 30 -15.17 2.79 35.37
C LEU A 30 -15.35 1.87 34.16
N MET A 31 -16.08 0.78 34.37
CA MET A 31 -16.56 -0.03 33.26
C MET A 31 -17.63 0.75 32.52
N THR A 32 -17.26 1.38 31.43
CA THR A 32 -18.22 1.96 30.49
C THR A 32 -19.00 0.85 29.83
N THR A 33 -20.31 0.81 30.05
CA THR A 33 -21.21 -0.13 29.36
C THR A 33 -21.32 0.28 27.87
N ARG A 34 -21.69 -0.67 26.99
CA ARG A 34 -21.96 -0.37 25.57
C ARG A 34 -22.90 0.83 25.41
N ARG A 35 -23.82 1.03 26.35
CA ARG A 35 -24.79 2.14 26.35
C ARG A 35 -24.14 3.49 26.69
N SER A 36 -23.22 3.53 27.66
CA SER A 36 -22.46 4.75 27.99
C SER A 36 -21.41 5.10 26.92
N PHE A 37 -20.87 4.11 26.23
CA PHE A 37 -20.00 4.35 25.07
C PHE A 37 -20.76 4.99 23.90
N LEU A 38 -21.95 4.50 23.60
CA LEU A 38 -22.79 5.08 22.54
C LEU A 38 -23.33 6.47 22.89
N GLN A 39 -23.59 6.76 24.17
CA GLN A 39 -23.96 8.10 24.61
C GLN A 39 -22.79 9.09 24.60
N GLY A 40 -21.57 8.63 24.86
CA GLY A 40 -20.35 9.44 24.72
C GLY A 40 -19.99 9.73 23.26
N ALA A 41 -20.19 8.77 22.36
CA ALA A 41 -19.94 8.95 20.93
C ALA A 41 -20.89 9.97 20.28
N ALA A 42 -22.14 10.06 20.76
CA ALA A 42 -23.08 11.08 20.31
C ALA A 42 -22.67 12.52 20.67
N ALA A 43 -21.90 12.69 21.76
CA ALA A 43 -21.39 13.99 22.19
C ALA A 43 -20.13 14.44 21.48
N THR A 44 -19.40 13.50 20.82
CA THR A 44 -18.13 13.77 20.11
C THR A 44 -18.27 13.81 18.60
N GLY A 45 -19.49 13.66 18.04
CA GLY A 45 -19.73 13.79 16.60
C GLY A 45 -19.23 12.62 15.74
N ILE A 46 -18.88 11.47 16.35
CA ILE A 46 -18.54 10.25 15.60
C ILE A 46 -19.83 9.50 15.30
N VAL A 47 -20.35 9.64 14.09
CA VAL A 47 -21.55 8.92 13.61
C VAL A 47 -21.12 7.64 12.92
N PHE A 48 -21.42 6.50 13.56
CA PHE A 48 -21.44 5.22 12.84
C PHE A 48 -22.74 5.13 12.01
N CYS A 49 -22.60 4.98 10.71
CA CYS A 49 -23.73 4.86 9.79
C CYS A 49 -24.53 3.57 10.09
N SER A 50 -25.75 3.71 10.58
CA SER A 50 -26.75 2.63 10.57
C SER A 50 -27.62 2.81 9.33
N CYS A 51 -27.52 1.91 8.37
CA CYS A 51 -28.39 1.87 7.20
C CYS A 51 -29.83 1.61 7.59
N GLY A 52 -30.71 2.48 7.11
CA GLY A 52 -32.14 2.22 7.03
C GLY A 52 -33.02 3.22 7.77
N MET A 53 -33.21 4.39 7.19
CA MET A 53 -34.47 5.17 7.24
C MET A 53 -34.46 6.19 6.12
N GLU A 54 -35.36 6.06 5.18
CA GLU A 54 -35.70 7.13 4.24
C GLU A 54 -36.17 8.35 5.05
N SER A 55 -35.38 9.39 5.03
CA SER A 55 -35.80 10.71 5.50
C SER A 55 -35.32 11.73 4.49
N ALA A 56 -36.26 12.54 4.04
CA ALA A 56 -36.06 13.64 3.12
C ALA A 56 -34.70 14.33 3.31
N ALA A 57 -33.87 14.27 2.30
CA ALA A 57 -32.56 14.89 2.29
C ALA A 57 -32.69 16.41 2.42
N ARG A 58 -32.72 16.91 3.63
CA ARG A 58 -32.24 18.27 3.90
C ARG A 58 -30.77 18.27 3.56
N ALA A 59 -30.37 19.04 2.56
CA ALA A 59 -28.98 19.30 2.26
C ALA A 59 -28.27 19.71 3.56
N GLN A 60 -27.52 18.80 4.17
CA GLN A 60 -26.70 19.16 5.32
C GLN A 60 -25.67 20.18 4.82
N PRO A 61 -25.42 21.26 5.56
CA PRO A 61 -24.36 22.18 5.21
C PRO A 61 -23.07 21.38 5.08
N LYS A 62 -22.35 21.56 3.95
CA LYS A 62 -21.04 20.93 3.74
C LYS A 62 -20.19 21.21 4.99
N PRO A 63 -19.60 20.18 5.63
CA PRO A 63 -18.67 20.44 6.71
C PRO A 63 -17.59 21.39 6.17
N PRO A 64 -17.22 22.44 6.92
CA PRO A 64 -16.18 23.34 6.45
C PRO A 64 -14.89 22.54 6.27
N ARG A 65 -14.26 22.68 5.11
CA ARG A 65 -12.94 22.13 4.84
C ARG A 65 -11.98 22.61 5.93
N LEU A 66 -11.36 21.69 6.65
CA LEU A 66 -10.44 21.98 7.75
C LEU A 66 -9.01 22.06 7.20
N PRO A 67 -8.46 23.26 6.91
CA PRO A 67 -7.09 23.33 6.37
C PRO A 67 -6.07 22.95 7.45
N VAL A 68 -5.10 22.11 7.07
CA VAL A 68 -3.93 21.87 7.91
C VAL A 68 -3.09 23.14 7.98
N LYS A 69 -2.74 23.59 9.20
CA LYS A 69 -1.92 24.79 9.40
C LYS A 69 -0.66 24.45 10.19
N VAL A 70 0.47 24.91 9.71
CA VAL A 70 1.76 24.85 10.38
C VAL A 70 2.25 26.28 10.58
N GLY A 71 2.51 26.68 11.83
CA GLY A 71 2.89 28.07 12.15
C GLY A 71 1.86 29.11 11.68
N GLY A 72 0.55 28.75 11.71
CA GLY A 72 -0.55 29.62 11.29
C GLY A 72 -0.77 29.71 9.77
N LYS A 73 0.10 29.12 8.95
CA LYS A 73 -0.02 29.11 7.47
C LYS A 73 -0.64 27.80 7.01
N HIS A 74 -1.54 27.89 6.03
CA HIS A 74 -2.09 26.71 5.36
C HIS A 74 -0.96 25.94 4.67
N VAL A 75 -0.93 24.62 4.88
CA VAL A 75 -0.04 23.67 4.22
C VAL A 75 -0.91 22.79 3.31
N LEU A 76 -0.57 22.78 2.02
CA LEU A 76 -1.25 21.92 1.05
C LEU A 76 -1.02 20.45 1.43
N THR A 77 -2.13 19.73 1.69
CA THR A 77 -2.11 18.31 2.01
C THR A 77 -2.43 17.50 0.77
N VAL A 78 -1.44 16.73 0.30
CA VAL A 78 -1.56 15.87 -0.89
C VAL A 78 -1.46 14.41 -0.44
N ASP A 79 -2.55 13.68 -0.61
CA ASP A 79 -2.59 12.24 -0.41
C ASP A 79 -2.13 11.53 -1.67
N VAL A 80 -1.04 10.76 -1.57
CA VAL A 80 -0.44 10.07 -2.72
C VAL A 80 -0.86 8.61 -2.83
N HIS A 81 -1.65 8.11 -1.88
CA HIS A 81 -2.13 6.73 -1.83
C HIS A 81 -3.64 6.71 -1.69
N SER A 82 -4.33 6.81 -2.81
CA SER A 82 -5.78 6.89 -2.89
C SER A 82 -6.30 6.11 -4.09
N HIS A 83 -7.21 5.17 -3.85
CA HIS A 83 -7.69 4.26 -4.88
C HIS A 83 -8.97 4.75 -5.53
N CYS A 84 -9.14 4.44 -6.82
CA CYS A 84 -10.42 4.64 -7.52
C CYS A 84 -10.65 3.52 -8.54
N TYR A 85 -11.87 3.45 -9.05
CA TYR A 85 -12.29 2.51 -10.09
C TYR A 85 -13.27 3.15 -11.04
N PHE A 86 -13.37 2.59 -12.26
CA PHE A 86 -14.35 3.00 -13.26
C PHE A 86 -15.13 1.79 -13.75
N HIS A 87 -16.45 1.88 -13.76
CA HIS A 87 -17.33 0.77 -14.18
C HIS A 87 -17.03 0.28 -15.60
N GLU A 88 -16.68 1.20 -16.51
CA GLU A 88 -16.35 0.88 -17.87
C GLU A 88 -15.11 -0.02 -17.97
N ALA A 89 -14.11 0.22 -17.13
CA ALA A 89 -12.91 -0.63 -17.06
C ALA A 89 -13.21 -1.97 -16.39
N LEU A 90 -14.03 -1.98 -15.33
CA LEU A 90 -14.45 -3.22 -14.65
C LEU A 90 -15.20 -4.15 -15.61
N ASN A 91 -16.07 -3.60 -16.47
CA ASN A 91 -16.79 -4.40 -17.48
C ASN A 91 -15.84 -5.12 -18.46
N LEU A 92 -14.69 -4.49 -18.80
CA LEU A 92 -13.67 -5.12 -19.64
C LEU A 92 -12.86 -6.22 -18.91
N MET A 93 -12.84 -6.21 -17.58
CA MET A 93 -12.15 -7.22 -16.78
C MET A 93 -12.92 -8.54 -16.70
N GLY A 94 -14.22 -8.55 -16.98
CA GLY A 94 -15.09 -9.75 -16.92
C GLY A 94 -15.04 -10.38 -15.52
N ASP A 95 -14.90 -11.70 -15.45
CA ASP A 95 -14.92 -12.47 -14.18
C ASP A 95 -13.82 -12.09 -13.16
N THR A 96 -12.87 -11.25 -13.55
CA THR A 96 -11.85 -10.74 -12.63
C THR A 96 -12.24 -9.43 -11.96
N ALA A 97 -13.37 -8.81 -12.34
CA ALA A 97 -13.83 -7.54 -11.78
C ALA A 97 -14.06 -7.63 -10.26
N ASP A 98 -14.61 -8.74 -9.78
CA ASP A 98 -14.87 -8.96 -8.33
C ASP A 98 -13.60 -8.98 -7.48
N LYS A 99 -12.42 -9.21 -8.10
CA LYS A 99 -11.12 -9.19 -7.39
C LYS A 99 -10.57 -7.78 -7.20
N VAL A 100 -11.10 -6.83 -7.92
CA VAL A 100 -10.66 -5.43 -7.93
C VAL A 100 -11.30 -4.65 -6.78
N LEU A 101 -12.55 -4.97 -6.48
CA LEU A 101 -13.30 -4.29 -5.43
C LEU A 101 -12.83 -4.79 -4.05
N PRO A 102 -12.56 -3.89 -3.11
CA PRO A 102 -12.18 -4.30 -1.76
C PRO A 102 -13.31 -5.13 -1.14
N PRO A 103 -12.98 -6.18 -0.35
CA PRO A 103 -13.96 -7.07 0.26
C PRO A 103 -14.67 -6.43 1.46
N VAL A 104 -14.93 -5.13 1.40
CA VAL A 104 -15.54 -4.36 2.50
C VAL A 104 -16.98 -4.05 2.14
N LYS A 105 -17.93 -4.56 2.92
CA LYS A 105 -19.35 -4.29 2.71
C LYS A 105 -19.65 -2.80 2.79
N GLY A 106 -20.27 -2.24 1.76
CA GLY A 106 -20.75 -0.86 1.72
C GLY A 106 -19.70 0.18 1.32
N VAL A 107 -18.49 -0.22 0.94
CA VAL A 107 -17.39 0.68 0.59
C VAL A 107 -17.22 0.96 -0.91
N PRO A 108 -17.82 0.24 -1.87
CA PRO A 108 -17.51 0.45 -3.29
C PRO A 108 -17.88 1.84 -3.83
N GLU A 109 -18.88 2.48 -3.25
CA GLU A 109 -19.45 3.70 -3.82
C GLU A 109 -18.49 4.90 -3.81
N HIS A 110 -17.73 5.11 -2.73
CA HIS A 110 -16.83 6.27 -2.64
C HIS A 110 -15.59 6.16 -3.55
N PHE A 111 -15.19 4.96 -3.96
CA PHE A 111 -14.14 4.81 -4.98
C PHE A 111 -14.57 5.28 -6.35
N ILE A 112 -15.87 5.40 -6.59
CA ILE A 112 -16.48 5.72 -7.89
C ILE A 112 -17.25 7.04 -7.83
N VAL A 113 -17.91 7.34 -6.69
CA VAL A 113 -18.77 8.52 -6.52
C VAL A 113 -17.96 9.73 -6.06
N ILE A 114 -17.61 10.60 -7.01
CA ILE A 114 -16.73 11.74 -6.80
C ILE A 114 -17.25 12.71 -5.73
N GLU A 115 -18.55 12.97 -5.67
CA GLU A 115 -19.12 13.90 -4.70
C GLU A 115 -19.03 13.37 -3.26
N GLN A 116 -19.09 12.06 -3.07
CA GLN A 116 -18.85 11.44 -1.76
C GLN A 116 -17.37 11.56 -1.38
N ARG A 117 -16.47 11.22 -2.29
CA ARG A 117 -15.01 11.33 -2.09
C ARG A 117 -14.60 12.76 -1.70
N LEU A 118 -15.11 13.76 -2.39
CA LEU A 118 -14.81 15.16 -2.05
C LEU A 118 -15.25 15.54 -0.64
N ARG A 119 -16.39 15.04 -0.16
CA ARG A 119 -16.81 15.25 1.23
C ARG A 119 -15.89 14.57 2.24
N GLU A 120 -15.42 13.36 1.93
CA GLU A 120 -14.50 12.61 2.78
C GLU A 120 -13.13 13.28 2.83
N MET A 121 -12.59 13.71 1.69
CA MET A 121 -11.37 14.52 1.63
C MET A 121 -11.48 15.80 2.48
N ASP A 122 -12.60 16.52 2.38
CA ASP A 122 -12.84 17.73 3.16
C ASP A 122 -12.88 17.42 4.67
N ALA A 123 -13.50 16.30 5.05
CA ALA A 123 -13.54 15.85 6.45
C ALA A 123 -12.17 15.41 7.00
N MET A 124 -11.31 14.84 6.14
CA MET A 124 -9.94 14.44 6.48
C MET A 124 -8.91 15.56 6.34
N ALA A 125 -9.32 16.76 5.95
CA ALA A 125 -8.44 17.90 5.65
C ALA A 125 -7.45 17.62 4.50
N ILE A 126 -7.82 16.80 3.53
CA ILE A 126 -7.04 16.51 2.34
C ILE A 126 -7.39 17.51 1.24
N ASP A 127 -6.39 18.24 0.77
CA ASP A 127 -6.56 19.22 -0.29
C ASP A 127 -6.64 18.55 -1.66
N MET A 128 -5.76 17.59 -1.93
CA MET A 128 -5.63 16.88 -3.20
C MET A 128 -5.34 15.40 -2.98
N GLU A 129 -5.92 14.56 -3.80
CA GLU A 129 -5.57 13.15 -3.91
C GLU A 129 -4.89 12.85 -5.23
N ILE A 130 -3.88 11.97 -5.19
CA ILE A 130 -3.27 11.35 -6.37
C ILE A 130 -3.88 9.97 -6.52
N LEU A 131 -4.83 9.86 -7.43
CA LEU A 131 -5.62 8.66 -7.63
C LEU A 131 -4.81 7.54 -8.30
N SER A 132 -5.08 6.31 -7.92
CA SER A 132 -4.44 5.12 -8.48
C SER A 132 -5.43 3.96 -8.66
N ILE A 133 -5.11 3.04 -9.56
CA ILE A 133 -5.88 1.82 -9.79
C ILE A 133 -4.93 0.63 -9.71
N ASN A 134 -5.25 -0.32 -8.84
CA ASN A 134 -4.45 -1.54 -8.69
C ASN A 134 -4.46 -2.41 -9.96
N PRO A 135 -3.30 -2.94 -10.40
CA PRO A 135 -3.14 -3.54 -11.72
C PRO A 135 -3.64 -5.01 -11.80
N PHE A 136 -4.93 -5.23 -11.59
CA PHE A 136 -5.55 -6.57 -11.67
C PHE A 136 -5.68 -7.14 -13.09
N TRP A 137 -5.20 -6.43 -14.12
CA TRP A 137 -5.24 -6.84 -15.52
C TRP A 137 -3.95 -7.50 -16.03
N TYR A 138 -2.93 -7.70 -15.20
CA TYR A 138 -1.67 -8.31 -15.64
C TYR A 138 -1.81 -9.72 -16.22
N GLY A 139 -2.86 -10.48 -15.86
CA GLY A 139 -3.17 -11.76 -16.45
C GLY A 139 -3.97 -11.73 -17.75
N LYS A 140 -4.31 -10.53 -18.29
CA LYS A 140 -5.08 -10.39 -19.54
C LYS A 140 -4.14 -10.41 -20.76
N ASP A 141 -4.70 -10.80 -21.91
CA ASP A 141 -4.04 -10.66 -23.19
C ASP A 141 -3.75 -9.19 -23.55
N ARG A 142 -2.94 -8.99 -24.58
CA ARG A 142 -2.44 -7.67 -24.96
C ARG A 142 -3.56 -6.68 -25.31
N ASP A 143 -4.51 -7.11 -26.10
CA ASP A 143 -5.58 -6.23 -26.61
C ASP A 143 -6.55 -5.85 -25.47
N THR A 144 -6.92 -6.82 -24.66
CA THR A 144 -7.77 -6.61 -23.48
C THR A 144 -7.06 -5.70 -22.46
N ALA A 145 -5.79 -5.95 -22.15
CA ALA A 145 -5.03 -5.10 -21.24
C ALA A 145 -4.87 -3.68 -21.80
N ALA A 146 -4.61 -3.52 -23.09
CA ALA A 146 -4.52 -2.22 -23.73
C ALA A 146 -5.84 -1.46 -23.65
N ALA A 147 -6.98 -2.13 -23.87
CA ALA A 147 -8.31 -1.52 -23.78
C ALA A 147 -8.63 -1.06 -22.35
N ILE A 148 -8.36 -1.92 -21.34
CA ILE A 148 -8.56 -1.58 -19.92
C ILE A 148 -7.73 -0.34 -19.56
N VAL A 149 -6.43 -0.37 -19.83
CA VAL A 149 -5.49 0.73 -19.51
C VAL A 149 -5.91 2.03 -20.19
N ARG A 150 -6.30 1.97 -21.46
CA ARG A 150 -6.79 3.15 -22.18
C ARG A 150 -8.00 3.77 -21.50
N VAL A 151 -9.03 2.97 -21.19
CA VAL A 151 -10.25 3.46 -20.52
C VAL A 151 -9.91 4.09 -19.17
N GLN A 152 -9.07 3.43 -18.38
CA GLN A 152 -8.66 3.94 -17.06
C GLN A 152 -7.92 5.27 -17.17
N ASN A 153 -6.92 5.35 -18.04
CA ASN A 153 -6.10 6.55 -18.18
C ASN A 153 -6.89 7.73 -18.77
N ASP A 154 -7.78 7.48 -19.73
CA ASP A 154 -8.66 8.51 -20.29
C ASP A 154 -9.59 9.06 -19.19
N LYS A 155 -10.22 8.19 -18.38
CA LYS A 155 -11.09 8.60 -17.28
C LYS A 155 -10.34 9.32 -16.16
N LEU A 156 -9.14 8.87 -15.80
CA LEU A 156 -8.29 9.57 -14.84
C LEU A 156 -7.92 10.96 -15.34
N ALA A 157 -7.52 11.10 -16.61
CA ALA A 157 -7.19 12.38 -17.21
C ALA A 157 -8.39 13.33 -17.23
N GLU A 158 -9.56 12.83 -17.59
CA GLU A 158 -10.83 13.56 -17.62
C GLU A 158 -11.19 14.09 -16.21
N LEU A 159 -11.10 13.23 -15.20
CA LEU A 159 -11.37 13.59 -13.81
C LEU A 159 -10.37 14.64 -13.29
N CYS A 160 -9.08 14.44 -13.52
CA CYS A 160 -8.05 15.41 -13.11
C CYS A 160 -8.22 16.76 -13.83
N ALA A 161 -8.56 16.77 -15.12
CA ALA A 161 -8.80 18.00 -15.86
C ALA A 161 -10.07 18.73 -15.39
N SER A 162 -11.09 18.00 -14.93
CA SER A 162 -12.34 18.59 -14.44
C SER A 162 -12.20 19.24 -13.05
N ARG A 163 -11.24 18.79 -12.24
CA ARG A 163 -11.01 19.24 -10.85
C ARG A 163 -9.49 19.27 -10.53
N PRO A 164 -8.68 20.07 -11.23
CA PRO A 164 -7.23 20.04 -11.15
C PRO A 164 -6.68 20.46 -9.78
N GLU A 165 -7.50 21.16 -8.98
CA GLU A 165 -7.15 21.56 -7.60
C GLU A 165 -7.42 20.46 -6.56
N ARG A 166 -8.11 19.37 -6.95
CA ARG A 166 -8.50 18.28 -6.06
C ARG A 166 -7.88 16.95 -6.45
N PHE A 167 -7.60 16.72 -7.73
CA PHE A 167 -7.14 15.43 -8.23
C PHE A 167 -5.92 15.55 -9.12
N GLY A 168 -4.93 14.71 -8.85
CA GLY A 168 -3.94 14.21 -9.77
C GLY A 168 -4.09 12.69 -9.87
N ALA A 169 -3.34 12.04 -10.76
CA ALA A 169 -3.40 10.59 -10.83
C ALA A 169 -2.10 9.97 -11.33
N PHE A 170 -1.90 8.70 -10.95
CA PHE A 170 -0.96 7.77 -11.55
C PHE A 170 -1.67 6.96 -12.63
N ALA A 171 -1.02 6.81 -13.78
CA ALA A 171 -1.54 6.01 -14.88
C ALA A 171 -1.57 4.52 -14.57
N SER A 172 -2.46 3.81 -15.23
CA SER A 172 -2.39 2.35 -15.37
C SER A 172 -1.45 1.99 -16.52
N LEU A 173 -0.72 0.86 -16.39
CA LEU A 173 0.15 0.32 -17.44
C LEU A 173 -0.11 -1.16 -17.66
N ALA A 174 -0.03 -1.61 -18.90
CA ALA A 174 0.01 -3.04 -19.24
C ALA A 174 1.45 -3.56 -19.13
N LEU A 175 1.99 -3.59 -17.90
CA LEU A 175 3.40 -3.85 -17.64
C LEU A 175 3.86 -5.26 -18.01
N GLN A 176 2.95 -6.22 -18.13
CA GLN A 176 3.22 -7.56 -18.71
C GLN A 176 3.67 -7.47 -20.18
N PHE A 177 3.47 -6.33 -20.84
CA PHE A 177 3.93 -6.00 -22.19
C PHE A 177 4.77 -4.71 -22.15
N PRO A 178 6.07 -4.78 -21.80
CA PRO A 178 6.89 -3.60 -21.52
C PRO A 178 6.97 -2.59 -22.68
N ASP A 179 6.96 -3.04 -23.93
CA ASP A 179 6.93 -2.18 -25.12
C ASP A 179 5.64 -1.34 -25.21
N LEU A 180 4.51 -1.92 -24.85
CA LEU A 180 3.23 -1.22 -24.77
C LEU A 180 3.24 -0.28 -23.55
N ALA A 181 3.75 -0.72 -22.40
CA ALA A 181 3.80 0.07 -21.19
C ALA A 181 4.63 1.37 -21.37
N VAL A 182 5.73 1.32 -22.12
CA VAL A 182 6.52 2.51 -22.49
C VAL A 182 5.68 3.53 -23.23
N GLN A 183 4.90 3.11 -24.23
CA GLN A 183 4.03 3.98 -25.01
C GLN A 183 2.89 4.56 -24.17
N GLN A 184 2.30 3.74 -23.30
CA GLN A 184 1.24 4.14 -22.38
C GLN A 184 1.76 5.17 -21.38
N LEU A 185 2.93 4.95 -20.75
CA LEU A 185 3.53 5.89 -19.82
C LEU A 185 3.84 7.24 -20.48
N GLU A 186 4.45 7.22 -21.66
CA GLU A 186 4.75 8.45 -22.40
C GLU A 186 3.46 9.23 -22.76
N THR A 187 2.43 8.55 -23.21
CA THR A 187 1.13 9.17 -23.51
C THR A 187 0.49 9.75 -22.25
N ALA A 188 0.48 8.99 -21.16
CA ALA A 188 -0.10 9.39 -19.89
C ALA A 188 0.56 10.67 -19.34
N VAL A 189 1.88 10.74 -19.36
CA VAL A 189 2.60 11.89 -18.82
C VAL A 189 2.54 13.10 -19.79
N LYS A 190 2.83 12.90 -21.08
CA LYS A 190 2.97 14.01 -22.03
C LYS A 190 1.63 14.55 -22.56
N LYS A 191 0.61 13.69 -22.69
CA LYS A 191 -0.67 14.07 -23.32
C LYS A 191 -1.83 14.15 -22.35
N GLN A 192 -1.84 13.27 -21.32
CA GLN A 192 -2.95 13.16 -20.37
C GLN A 192 -2.68 13.89 -19.03
N GLY A 193 -1.45 14.40 -18.82
CA GLY A 193 -1.09 15.16 -17.62
C GLY A 193 -1.00 14.32 -16.33
N LEU A 194 -0.92 12.99 -16.46
CA LEU A 194 -0.77 12.09 -15.32
C LEU A 194 0.66 12.15 -14.77
N ARG A 195 0.84 11.85 -13.47
CA ARG A 195 2.07 12.13 -12.72
C ARG A 195 3.09 11.00 -12.71
N GLY A 196 2.78 9.90 -13.34
CA GLY A 196 3.57 8.67 -13.35
C GLY A 196 2.65 7.49 -13.51
N ALA A 197 2.97 6.37 -12.90
CA ALA A 197 2.15 5.17 -12.99
C ALA A 197 2.05 4.42 -11.64
N ALA A 198 0.87 3.84 -11.38
CA ALA A 198 0.69 2.85 -10.35
C ALA A 198 0.97 1.45 -10.92
N ILE A 199 1.82 0.71 -10.27
CA ILE A 199 2.26 -0.64 -10.68
C ILE A 199 2.16 -1.61 -9.51
N GLY A 200 2.08 -2.92 -9.78
CA GLY A 200 2.17 -3.96 -8.75
C GLY A 200 3.53 -3.98 -8.05
N ALA A 201 3.74 -4.92 -7.17
CA ALA A 201 5.08 -5.21 -6.63
C ALA A 201 5.82 -6.27 -7.47
N SER A 202 5.10 -6.97 -8.32
CA SER A 202 5.63 -7.85 -9.37
C SER A 202 4.67 -7.89 -10.56
N VAL A 203 5.10 -8.50 -11.65
CA VAL A 203 4.24 -8.78 -12.80
C VAL A 203 4.09 -10.29 -12.94
N LEU A 204 2.99 -10.85 -12.42
CA LEU A 204 2.75 -12.30 -12.42
C LEU A 204 3.93 -13.11 -11.81
N GLY A 205 4.49 -12.61 -10.70
CA GLY A 205 5.62 -13.20 -10.01
C GLY A 205 6.99 -12.92 -10.67
N GLN A 206 7.05 -12.02 -11.65
CA GLN A 206 8.32 -11.56 -12.23
C GLN A 206 8.74 -10.25 -11.57
N ASP A 207 9.94 -10.25 -11.01
CA ASP A 207 10.49 -9.11 -10.29
C ASP A 207 10.89 -7.96 -11.22
N PHE A 208 10.81 -6.75 -10.70
CA PHE A 208 11.08 -5.51 -11.45
C PHE A 208 12.55 -5.31 -11.84
N SER A 209 13.44 -6.12 -11.30
CA SER A 209 14.85 -6.19 -11.71
C SER A 209 15.08 -6.91 -13.04
N ASP A 210 14.09 -7.67 -13.54
CA ASP A 210 14.20 -8.33 -14.84
C ASP A 210 14.49 -7.30 -15.94
N PRO A 211 15.56 -7.51 -16.76
CA PRO A 211 15.96 -6.59 -17.82
C PRO A 211 14.86 -6.23 -18.83
N LYS A 212 13.83 -7.05 -18.98
CA LYS A 212 12.70 -6.73 -19.86
C LYS A 212 11.95 -5.46 -19.44
N PHE A 213 11.98 -5.08 -18.14
CA PHE A 213 11.36 -3.87 -17.63
C PHE A 213 12.25 -2.62 -17.77
N HIS A 214 13.55 -2.78 -18.04
CA HIS A 214 14.48 -1.67 -18.15
C HIS A 214 14.02 -0.56 -19.13
N PRO A 215 13.41 -0.85 -20.29
CA PRO A 215 12.88 0.20 -21.16
C PRO A 215 11.79 1.06 -20.49
N VAL A 216 10.97 0.47 -19.61
CA VAL A 216 9.95 1.20 -18.86
C VAL A 216 10.59 2.09 -17.79
N TRP A 217 11.59 1.56 -17.07
CA TRP A 217 12.33 2.33 -16.05
C TRP A 217 13.11 3.50 -16.68
N ALA A 218 13.76 3.27 -17.81
CA ALA A 218 14.42 4.32 -18.56
C ALA A 218 13.43 5.42 -19.01
N LYS A 219 12.25 5.04 -19.48
CA LYS A 219 11.21 5.99 -19.87
C LYS A 219 10.64 6.75 -18.66
N ALA A 220 10.46 6.08 -17.52
CA ALA A 220 10.01 6.73 -16.30
C ALA A 220 11.04 7.76 -15.79
N GLU A 221 12.33 7.41 -15.82
CA GLU A 221 13.43 8.31 -15.47
C GLU A 221 13.49 9.51 -16.43
N GLU A 222 13.46 9.28 -17.75
CA GLU A 222 13.44 10.33 -18.79
C GLU A 222 12.30 11.35 -18.56
N LEU A 223 11.13 10.86 -18.21
CA LEU A 223 9.94 11.67 -17.99
C LEU A 223 9.88 12.31 -16.59
N GLY A 224 10.78 11.92 -15.67
CA GLY A 224 10.68 12.26 -14.26
C GLY A 224 9.41 11.73 -13.60
N ALA A 225 8.82 10.69 -14.16
CA ALA A 225 7.57 10.09 -13.72
C ALA A 225 7.76 9.30 -12.42
N VAL A 226 6.77 9.35 -11.53
CA VAL A 226 6.76 8.55 -10.30
C VAL A 226 6.20 7.15 -10.60
N LEU A 227 6.86 6.13 -10.10
CA LEU A 227 6.35 4.76 -10.10
C LEU A 227 5.85 4.44 -8.68
N PHE A 228 4.54 4.40 -8.51
CA PHE A 228 3.90 4.02 -7.26
C PHE A 228 3.77 2.51 -7.21
N VAL A 229 4.58 1.86 -6.37
CA VAL A 229 4.57 0.42 -6.16
C VAL A 229 3.53 0.07 -5.11
N HIS A 230 2.44 -0.54 -5.55
CA HIS A 230 1.37 -1.01 -4.68
C HIS A 230 1.25 -2.54 -4.75
N PRO A 231 1.34 -3.26 -3.61
CA PRO A 231 1.38 -4.72 -3.58
C PRO A 231 0.03 -5.35 -3.95
N GLN A 232 0.11 -6.60 -4.38
CA GLN A 232 -1.05 -7.47 -4.62
C GLN A 232 -0.98 -8.77 -3.80
N SER A 233 -0.26 -8.74 -2.67
CA SER A 233 0.09 -9.90 -1.87
C SER A 233 1.11 -10.84 -2.56
N THR A 234 1.52 -11.89 -1.87
CA THR A 234 2.47 -12.91 -2.35
C THR A 234 1.72 -14.23 -2.60
N PRO A 235 1.28 -14.50 -3.85
CA PRO A 235 0.46 -15.69 -4.17
C PRO A 235 1.13 -17.02 -3.77
N GLU A 236 2.46 -17.07 -3.76
CA GLU A 236 3.25 -18.23 -3.37
C GLU A 236 3.00 -18.63 -1.91
N LEU A 237 2.66 -17.67 -1.07
CA LEU A 237 2.35 -17.86 0.34
C LEU A 237 0.84 -17.97 0.65
N ALA A 238 -0.01 -17.99 -0.36
CA ALA A 238 -1.47 -17.95 -0.21
C ALA A 238 -2.01 -19.04 0.74
N LYS A 239 -1.38 -20.24 0.75
CA LYS A 239 -1.77 -21.32 1.67
C LYS A 239 -1.53 -20.95 3.13
N ARG A 240 -0.46 -20.19 3.43
CA ARG A 240 -0.09 -19.76 4.80
C ARG A 240 -0.88 -18.54 5.26
N PHE A 241 -1.50 -17.81 4.36
CA PHE A 241 -2.34 -16.65 4.67
C PHE A 241 -3.80 -16.99 4.99
N LYS A 242 -4.17 -18.29 4.95
CA LYS A 242 -5.51 -18.72 5.33
C LYS A 242 -5.72 -18.60 6.84
N GLY A 243 -6.94 -18.26 7.24
CA GLY A 243 -7.34 -18.14 8.64
C GLY A 243 -7.75 -16.71 9.02
N ASN A 244 -7.69 -16.39 10.30
CA ASN A 244 -8.09 -15.10 10.82
C ASN A 244 -7.03 -14.03 10.57
N GLY A 245 -7.45 -12.75 10.54
CA GLY A 245 -6.54 -11.61 10.51
C GLY A 245 -6.22 -11.07 9.11
N TRP A 246 -6.88 -11.61 8.06
CA TRP A 246 -6.66 -11.17 6.68
C TRP A 246 -5.16 -11.09 6.30
N LEU A 247 -4.44 -12.18 6.57
CA LEU A 247 -2.98 -12.23 6.49
C LEU A 247 -2.43 -11.92 5.09
N SER A 248 -3.21 -12.12 4.03
CA SER A 248 -2.81 -11.69 2.67
C SER A 248 -2.65 -10.17 2.57
N ASN A 249 -3.44 -9.41 3.33
CA ASN A 249 -3.30 -7.95 3.41
C ASN A 249 -2.29 -7.55 4.48
N THR A 250 -2.50 -7.98 5.75
CA THR A 250 -1.72 -7.49 6.89
C THR A 250 -0.24 -7.92 6.87
N ILE A 251 0.07 -9.02 6.20
CA ILE A 251 1.44 -9.54 6.06
C ILE A 251 1.86 -9.61 4.59
N GLY A 252 0.97 -10.13 3.72
CA GLY A 252 1.29 -10.36 2.31
C GLY A 252 1.61 -9.08 1.55
N ASN A 253 0.82 -8.04 1.71
CA ASN A 253 1.05 -6.76 1.04
C ASN A 253 2.38 -6.09 1.46
N PRO A 254 2.67 -5.89 2.76
CA PRO A 254 3.98 -5.36 3.18
C PRO A 254 5.16 -6.23 2.74
N LEU A 255 5.00 -7.55 2.71
CA LEU A 255 6.03 -8.47 2.26
C LEU A 255 6.30 -8.35 0.75
N ASP A 256 5.26 -8.30 -0.07
CA ASP A 256 5.34 -8.14 -1.52
C ASP A 256 6.09 -6.84 -1.89
N THR A 257 5.71 -5.71 -1.26
CA THR A 257 6.45 -4.44 -1.40
C THR A 257 7.92 -4.59 -1.02
N THR A 258 8.22 -5.25 0.11
CA THR A 258 9.59 -5.45 0.57
C THR A 258 10.42 -6.24 -0.43
N ILE A 259 9.87 -7.33 -0.99
CA ILE A 259 10.53 -8.16 -1.99
C ILE A 259 10.86 -7.34 -3.23
N ALA A 260 9.87 -6.60 -3.77
CA ALA A 260 10.06 -5.77 -4.95
C ALA A 260 11.19 -4.74 -4.77
N LEU A 261 11.20 -4.03 -3.65
CA LEU A 261 12.22 -3.02 -3.37
C LEU A 261 13.61 -3.64 -3.16
N GLN A 262 13.70 -4.80 -2.51
CA GLN A 262 14.95 -5.52 -2.32
C GLN A 262 15.55 -5.99 -3.66
N HIS A 263 14.74 -6.48 -4.59
CA HIS A 263 15.19 -6.82 -5.94
C HIS A 263 15.68 -5.60 -6.72
N LEU A 264 14.97 -4.46 -6.64
CA LEU A 264 15.43 -3.20 -7.26
C LEU A 264 16.81 -2.76 -6.72
N ILE A 265 17.08 -3.00 -5.43
CA ILE A 265 18.37 -2.69 -4.80
C ILE A 265 19.43 -3.72 -5.20
N PHE A 266 19.25 -5.00 -4.84
CA PHE A 266 20.29 -6.01 -4.94
C PHE A 266 20.66 -6.40 -6.35
N GLU A 267 19.74 -6.27 -7.31
CA GLU A 267 20.00 -6.51 -8.73
C GLU A 267 20.51 -5.25 -9.48
N GLY A 268 20.82 -4.18 -8.73
CA GLY A 268 21.45 -2.97 -9.26
C GLY A 268 20.56 -2.10 -10.15
N THR A 269 19.23 -2.29 -10.12
CA THR A 269 18.29 -1.49 -10.93
C THR A 269 18.36 -0.02 -10.55
N LEU A 270 18.41 0.31 -9.25
CA LEU A 270 18.53 1.69 -8.77
C LEU A 270 19.88 2.34 -9.08
N ASP A 271 20.92 1.54 -9.30
CA ASP A 271 22.22 2.05 -9.78
C ASP A 271 22.22 2.30 -11.29
N ARG A 272 21.46 1.52 -12.03
CA ARG A 272 21.27 1.65 -13.48
C ARG A 272 20.40 2.87 -13.82
N PHE A 273 19.38 3.14 -13.00
CA PHE A 273 18.43 4.23 -13.16
C PHE A 273 18.45 5.13 -11.91
N PRO A 274 19.50 5.94 -11.70
CA PRO A 274 19.69 6.72 -10.47
C PRO A 274 18.66 7.84 -10.29
N GLY A 275 18.01 8.28 -11.35
CA GLY A 275 16.95 9.29 -11.34
C GLY A 275 15.53 8.69 -11.26
N LEU A 276 15.39 7.36 -11.19
CA LEU A 276 14.10 6.69 -11.10
C LEU A 276 13.42 7.02 -9.77
N LYS A 277 12.18 7.53 -9.85
CA LYS A 277 11.38 7.90 -8.67
C LYS A 277 10.42 6.77 -8.32
N VAL A 278 10.75 6.01 -7.29
CA VAL A 278 9.91 4.92 -6.76
C VAL A 278 9.27 5.35 -5.47
N LEU A 279 7.93 5.34 -5.43
CA LEU A 279 7.12 5.55 -4.24
C LEU A 279 6.55 4.21 -3.79
N ALA A 280 6.84 3.81 -2.57
CA ALA A 280 6.43 2.52 -2.02
C ALA A 280 5.24 2.68 -1.08
N ALA A 281 4.21 1.86 -1.28
CA ALA A 281 3.04 1.80 -0.42
C ALA A 281 3.36 1.24 0.97
N HIS A 282 2.52 1.57 1.96
CA HIS A 282 2.53 1.04 3.33
C HIS A 282 3.89 1.23 4.04
N GLY A 283 4.46 2.43 3.91
CA GLY A 283 5.76 2.76 4.48
C GLY A 283 6.93 1.92 3.93
N GLY A 284 6.78 1.35 2.73
CA GLY A 284 7.77 0.45 2.13
C GLY A 284 7.80 -0.95 2.74
N GLY A 285 6.71 -1.36 3.38
CA GLY A 285 6.56 -2.68 4.00
C GLY A 285 7.54 -2.89 5.16
N PHE A 286 8.32 -3.95 5.11
CA PHE A 286 9.32 -4.26 6.14
C PHE A 286 10.71 -3.68 5.82
N LEU A 287 10.91 -3.11 4.61
CA LEU A 287 12.25 -2.68 4.17
C LEU A 287 12.90 -1.67 5.11
N PRO A 288 12.26 -0.56 5.55
CA PRO A 288 12.93 0.42 6.41
C PRO A 288 13.40 -0.18 7.74
N SER A 289 12.65 -1.14 8.30
CA SER A 289 13.00 -1.78 9.57
C SER A 289 14.13 -2.81 9.45
N TYR A 290 14.38 -3.35 8.25
CA TYR A 290 15.34 -4.43 8.02
C TYR A 290 16.45 -4.07 7.03
N ALA A 291 16.52 -2.83 6.54
CA ALA A 291 17.51 -2.41 5.55
C ALA A 291 18.95 -2.67 5.98
N ALA A 292 19.29 -2.37 7.23
CA ALA A 292 20.62 -2.63 7.78
C ALA A 292 21.02 -4.11 7.81
N ARG A 293 20.04 -5.04 7.86
CA ARG A 293 20.31 -6.48 7.69
C ARG A 293 20.81 -6.78 6.27
N GLY A 294 20.33 -6.05 5.28
CA GLY A 294 20.77 -6.14 3.88
C GLY A 294 22.26 -5.83 3.72
N ASP A 295 22.80 -4.87 4.50
CA ASP A 295 24.21 -4.48 4.44
C ASP A 295 25.17 -5.63 4.74
N HIS A 296 24.71 -6.64 5.46
CA HIS A 296 25.48 -7.81 5.81
C HIS A 296 25.25 -9.02 4.89
N ALA A 297 24.22 -9.01 4.05
CA ALA A 297 23.77 -10.16 3.30
C ALA A 297 24.89 -10.78 2.45
N CYS A 298 25.49 -10.01 1.55
CA CYS A 298 26.54 -10.49 0.66
C CYS A 298 27.90 -10.64 1.37
N PHE A 299 28.11 -9.96 2.48
CA PHE A 299 29.31 -10.12 3.28
C PHE A 299 29.33 -11.48 4.02
N VAL A 300 28.21 -11.87 4.63
CA VAL A 300 28.10 -13.14 5.37
C VAL A 300 27.83 -14.34 4.48
N SER A 301 27.26 -14.13 3.31
CA SER A 301 26.88 -15.22 2.39
C SER A 301 27.13 -14.86 0.92
N PRO A 302 28.41 -14.67 0.54
CA PRO A 302 28.76 -14.22 -0.80
C PRO A 302 28.30 -15.16 -1.92
N GLN A 303 28.16 -16.45 -1.62
CA GLN A 303 27.64 -17.45 -2.58
C GLN A 303 26.17 -17.22 -2.98
N ASN A 304 25.42 -16.42 -2.22
CA ASN A 304 24.03 -16.04 -2.51
C ASN A 304 23.92 -14.69 -3.22
N CYS A 305 25.05 -14.11 -3.61
CA CYS A 305 25.08 -12.84 -4.34
C CYS A 305 25.77 -13.01 -5.69
N ASN A 306 25.25 -12.31 -6.68
CA ASN A 306 25.86 -12.29 -8.01
C ASN A 306 27.15 -11.45 -7.97
N PRO A 307 28.35 -12.03 -8.24
CA PRO A 307 29.61 -11.29 -8.21
C PRO A 307 29.73 -10.20 -9.29
N ASP A 308 28.91 -10.31 -10.36
CA ASP A 308 28.91 -9.33 -11.46
C ASP A 308 28.10 -8.06 -11.12
N ILE A 309 27.37 -8.07 -10.00
CA ILE A 309 26.59 -6.92 -9.51
C ILE A 309 27.32 -6.27 -8.34
N ALA A 310 28.12 -5.25 -8.65
CA ALA A 310 28.76 -4.41 -7.64
C ALA A 310 27.88 -3.18 -7.34
N LEU A 311 27.21 -3.20 -6.20
CA LEU A 311 26.39 -2.06 -5.75
C LEU A 311 27.29 -0.84 -5.46
N LYS A 312 26.86 0.36 -5.88
CA LYS A 312 27.61 1.61 -5.68
C LYS A 312 27.60 2.10 -4.23
N LYS A 313 26.69 1.61 -3.42
CA LYS A 313 26.51 1.98 -2.00
C LYS A 313 25.93 0.80 -1.22
N LYS A 314 25.89 0.90 0.11
CA LYS A 314 25.28 -0.13 0.95
C LYS A 314 23.78 -0.25 0.66
N PRO A 315 23.19 -1.45 0.74
CA PRO A 315 21.75 -1.65 0.58
C PRO A 315 20.88 -0.67 1.38
N SER A 316 21.22 -0.40 2.64
CA SER A 316 20.48 0.57 3.47
C SER A 316 20.54 2.02 2.97
N GLU A 317 21.58 2.42 2.26
CA GLU A 317 21.74 3.77 1.74
C GLU A 317 20.82 4.07 0.54
N TYR A 318 20.27 3.01 -0.11
CA TYR A 318 19.28 3.17 -1.19
C TYR A 318 17.92 3.66 -0.67
N LEU A 319 17.64 3.56 0.62
CA LEU A 319 16.43 4.15 1.20
C LEU A 319 16.30 5.64 0.89
N ASN A 320 17.42 6.37 0.80
CA ASN A 320 17.43 7.80 0.45
C ASN A 320 17.11 8.08 -1.04
N GLN A 321 17.00 7.05 -1.88
CA GLN A 321 16.61 7.14 -3.28
C GLN A 321 15.13 6.77 -3.49
N LEU A 322 14.48 6.22 -2.47
CA LEU A 322 13.09 5.79 -2.47
C LEU A 322 12.20 6.81 -1.75
N TYR A 323 10.94 6.80 -2.09
CA TYR A 323 9.89 7.53 -1.39
C TYR A 323 8.93 6.53 -0.75
N PHE A 324 8.28 6.94 0.33
CA PHE A 324 7.42 6.09 1.13
C PHE A 324 6.15 6.84 1.49
N ASP A 325 5.00 6.17 1.48
CA ASP A 325 3.81 6.75 2.08
C ASP A 325 3.85 6.66 3.62
N ALA A 326 2.96 7.39 4.27
CA ALA A 326 2.87 7.45 5.73
C ALA A 326 1.90 6.40 6.32
N MET A 327 1.48 5.38 5.54
CA MET A 327 0.49 4.39 5.94
C MET A 327 1.07 3.32 6.86
N VAL A 328 1.39 3.70 8.11
CA VAL A 328 2.04 2.86 9.13
C VAL A 328 1.25 2.75 10.45
N PHE A 329 0.02 3.25 10.50
CA PHE A 329 -1.03 3.11 11.53
C PHE A 329 -0.72 3.63 12.94
N THR A 330 0.54 3.90 13.32
CA THR A 330 0.89 4.40 14.64
C THR A 330 1.87 5.57 14.58
N ALA A 331 1.84 6.45 15.57
CA ALA A 331 2.79 7.55 15.70
C ALA A 331 4.23 7.04 15.88
N GLU A 332 4.41 5.92 16.59
CA GLU A 332 5.71 5.26 16.79
C GLU A 332 6.24 4.67 15.48
N GLY A 333 5.37 4.03 14.69
CA GLY A 333 5.72 3.54 13.35
C GLY A 333 6.17 4.68 12.43
N LEU A 334 5.46 5.81 12.45
CA LEU A 334 5.84 6.98 11.66
C LEU A 334 7.17 7.59 12.13
N ARG A 335 7.40 7.71 13.45
CA ARG A 335 8.70 8.18 13.98
C ARG A 335 9.84 7.25 13.57
N HIS A 336 9.61 5.94 13.61
CA HIS A 336 10.59 4.96 13.15
C HIS A 336 10.88 5.14 11.66
N LEU A 337 9.85 5.25 10.82
CA LEU A 337 10.02 5.48 9.38
C LEU A 337 10.82 6.76 9.12
N VAL A 338 10.47 7.88 9.78
CA VAL A 338 11.22 9.15 9.69
C VAL A 338 12.68 8.98 10.10
N ALA A 339 12.95 8.22 11.15
CA ALA A 339 14.32 7.96 11.61
C ALA A 339 15.14 7.14 10.61
N GLN A 340 14.50 6.25 9.84
CA GLN A 340 15.17 5.38 8.87
C GLN A 340 15.41 6.07 7.51
N VAL A 341 14.44 6.84 7.03
CA VAL A 341 14.47 7.36 5.64
C VAL A 341 14.57 8.88 5.55
N GLY A 342 14.31 9.60 6.65
CA GLY A 342 14.20 11.05 6.66
C GLY A 342 12.81 11.54 6.25
N ALA A 343 12.37 12.67 6.82
CA ALA A 343 11.03 13.22 6.57
C ALA A 343 10.82 13.65 5.09
N SER A 344 11.89 14.01 4.38
CA SER A 344 11.83 14.40 2.96
C SER A 344 11.48 13.25 2.02
N GLN A 345 11.61 12.01 2.45
CA GLN A 345 11.28 10.81 1.68
C GLN A 345 9.87 10.29 1.96
N ILE A 346 9.13 10.95 2.88
CA ILE A 346 7.81 10.48 3.31
C ILE A 346 6.74 11.41 2.75
N MET A 347 5.69 10.82 2.21
CA MET A 347 4.50 11.48 1.69
C MET A 347 3.26 11.05 2.47
N LEU A 348 2.25 11.92 2.57
CA LEU A 348 0.97 11.53 3.14
C LEU A 348 0.33 10.47 2.25
N GLY A 349 -0.15 9.38 2.84
CA GLY A 349 -0.92 8.33 2.19
C GLY A 349 -1.97 7.80 3.15
N THR A 350 -3.21 7.66 2.68
CA THR A 350 -4.33 7.18 3.51
C THR A 350 -4.79 5.76 3.15
N ASP A 351 -4.48 5.28 1.96
CA ASP A 351 -5.01 4.03 1.40
C ASP A 351 -6.55 4.09 1.25
N HIS A 352 -7.06 5.29 0.90
CA HIS A 352 -8.49 5.61 0.75
C HIS A 352 -9.08 5.15 -0.57
#